data_ec3026a8fb7646f4a690f701147fa0e4
#
_entry.id   ec3026a8fb7646f4a690f701147fa0e4
#
_cell.length_a   1.000
_cell.length_b   1.000
_cell.length_c   1.000
_cell.angle_alpha   90.00
_cell.angle_beta   90.00
_cell.angle_gamma   90.00
#
_symmetry.space_group_name_H-M   'P 1'
#
loop_
_entity.id
_entity.type
_entity.pdbx_description
1 polymer ?
#
loop_
_entity_poly.entity_id
_entity_poly.type
_entity_poly.pdbx_seq_one_letter_code
_entity_poly.pdbx_strand_id
1 'polypeptide(L)'
;IDYHERDKILKALRLNNFYGEITLLAYCLASNHFHFFLKQKSAYSIDKFMNSLCTRYTMYINRKYKRIGPLYQDTYKGVAVVTDPQFVYLSKYIHRHSLASPGHALQGWEAQPSSYEDYLGKRKTEWVHPEEVLAYFRKSAQAKDYQAFVQDSELGPIENILLEE
;
A
#
# COMPACT_ATOMS: atom_id res chain seq x y z
N ILE A 1 34.58 6.35 -7.91
CA ILE A 1 33.41 6.61 -7.04
C ILE A 1 33.93 7.43 -5.86
N ASP A 2 33.40 8.64 -5.71
CA ASP A 2 33.71 9.53 -4.61
C ASP A 2 33.39 8.88 -3.25
N TYR A 3 34.12 9.27 -2.19
CA TYR A 3 33.93 8.75 -0.83
C TYR A 3 32.46 8.91 -0.34
N HIS A 4 31.83 10.05 -0.64
CA HIS A 4 30.44 10.30 -0.28
C HIS A 4 29.46 9.38 -1.01
N GLU A 5 29.72 9.08 -2.26
CA GLU A 5 28.89 8.20 -3.08
C GLU A 5 29.04 6.74 -2.63
N ARG A 6 30.27 6.33 -2.33
CA ARG A 6 30.57 5.02 -1.72
C ARG A 6 29.87 4.86 -0.36
N ASP A 7 29.92 5.87 0.50
CA ASP A 7 29.27 5.82 1.82
C ASP A 7 27.74 5.76 1.71
N LYS A 8 27.15 6.46 0.74
CA LYS A 8 25.70 6.35 0.41
C LYS A 8 25.33 4.93 -0.04
N ILE A 9 26.12 4.33 -0.92
CA ILE A 9 25.89 2.97 -1.41
C ILE A 9 26.01 1.97 -0.26
N LEU A 10 27.05 2.07 0.56
CA LEU A 10 27.23 1.20 1.71
C LEU A 10 26.12 1.34 2.76
N LYS A 11 25.64 2.56 2.99
CA LYS A 11 24.48 2.81 3.86
C LYS A 11 23.22 2.19 3.26
N ALA A 12 22.97 2.34 1.95
CA ALA A 12 21.83 1.73 1.27
C ALA A 12 21.87 0.19 1.33
N LEU A 13 23.05 -0.42 1.15
CA LEU A 13 23.24 -1.87 1.26
C LEU A 13 23.03 -2.41 2.69
N ARG A 14 23.29 -1.60 3.71
CA ARG A 14 23.03 -1.95 5.12
C ARG A 14 21.56 -1.81 5.53
N LEU A 15 20.72 -1.14 4.73
CA LEU A 15 19.31 -1.07 4.99
C LEU A 15 18.67 -2.44 4.74
N ASN A 16 17.77 -2.85 5.64
CA ASN A 16 16.97 -4.05 5.40
C ASN A 16 16.25 -3.92 4.07
N ASN A 17 16.56 -4.82 3.17
CA ASN A 17 15.94 -4.94 1.87
C ASN A 17 14.93 -6.10 1.93
N PHE A 18 13.68 -5.81 1.61
CA PHE A 18 12.59 -6.79 1.61
C PHE A 18 12.24 -7.28 0.20
N TYR A 19 13.10 -6.99 -0.78
CA TYR A 19 12.94 -7.48 -2.14
C TYR A 19 12.90 -9.01 -2.15
N GLY A 20 11.87 -9.56 -2.79
CA GLY A 20 11.65 -11.01 -2.83
C GLY A 20 11.04 -11.62 -1.56
N GLU A 21 10.95 -10.86 -0.46
CA GLU A 21 10.26 -11.29 0.78
C GLU A 21 8.88 -10.66 0.91
N ILE A 22 8.73 -9.40 0.48
CA ILE A 22 7.48 -8.65 0.48
C ILE A 22 7.15 -8.21 -0.94
N THR A 23 5.93 -8.47 -1.36
CA THR A 23 5.35 -7.93 -2.59
C THR A 23 4.23 -6.96 -2.21
N LEU A 24 4.33 -5.71 -2.63
CA LEU A 24 3.26 -4.73 -2.46
C LEU A 24 2.31 -4.82 -3.66
N LEU A 25 1.10 -5.29 -3.41
CA LEU A 25 0.07 -5.45 -4.43
C LEU A 25 -0.70 -4.14 -4.63
N ALA A 26 -1.18 -3.52 -3.55
CA ALA A 26 -1.87 -2.24 -3.60
C ALA A 26 -1.60 -1.40 -2.35
N TYR A 27 -1.78 -0.08 -2.46
CA TYR A 27 -1.71 0.83 -1.32
C TYR A 27 -2.60 2.05 -1.48
N CYS A 28 -2.96 2.65 -0.34
CA CYS A 28 -3.52 3.98 -0.23
C CYS A 28 -2.93 4.67 1.01
N LEU A 29 -2.54 5.94 0.86
CA LEU A 29 -2.03 6.77 1.96
C LEU A 29 -3.05 7.84 2.30
N ALA A 30 -3.79 7.65 3.37
CA ALA A 30 -4.68 8.66 3.93
C ALA A 30 -3.92 9.69 4.79
N SER A 31 -4.60 10.74 5.23
CA SER A 31 -3.97 11.82 6.01
C SER A 31 -3.46 11.37 7.38
N ASN A 32 -4.09 10.39 8.00
CA ASN A 32 -3.82 9.90 9.35
C ASN A 32 -3.57 8.40 9.45
N HIS A 33 -3.75 7.65 8.37
CA HIS A 33 -3.52 6.21 8.30
C HIS A 33 -3.09 5.77 6.89
N PHE A 34 -2.82 4.49 6.72
CA PHE A 34 -2.50 3.91 5.42
C PHE A 34 -3.06 2.49 5.32
N HIS A 35 -3.34 2.07 4.09
CA HIS A 35 -3.69 0.71 3.75
C HIS A 35 -2.62 0.11 2.84
N PHE A 36 -2.12 -1.08 3.20
CA PHE A 36 -1.23 -1.86 2.36
C PHE A 36 -1.82 -3.23 2.11
N PHE A 37 -1.86 -3.63 0.85
CA PHE A 37 -2.11 -5.00 0.44
C PHE A 37 -0.78 -5.67 0.14
N LEU A 38 -0.36 -6.53 1.04
CA LEU A 38 0.96 -7.15 1.04
C LEU A 38 0.85 -8.66 0.85
N LYS A 39 1.80 -9.21 0.10
CA LYS A 39 2.07 -10.64 0.05
C LYS A 39 3.45 -10.89 0.64
N GLN A 40 3.54 -11.86 1.56
CA GLN A 40 4.81 -12.27 2.14
C GLN A 40 5.22 -13.65 1.63
N LYS A 41 6.52 -13.86 1.48
CA LYS A 41 7.10 -15.15 1.12
C LYS A 41 7.32 -16.03 2.33
N SER A 42 7.81 -15.45 3.42
CA SER A 42 8.17 -16.16 4.64
C SER A 42 7.34 -15.68 5.82
N ALA A 43 7.13 -16.52 6.82
CA ALA A 43 6.50 -16.14 8.07
C ALA A 43 7.24 -14.95 8.71
N TYR A 44 6.50 -14.04 9.32
CA TYR A 44 7.02 -12.83 9.99
C TYR A 44 7.70 -11.80 9.07
N SER A 45 7.68 -11.98 7.74
CA SER A 45 8.28 -10.99 6.83
C SER A 45 7.51 -9.67 6.85
N ILE A 46 6.18 -9.70 6.98
CA ILE A 46 5.36 -8.48 7.15
C ILE A 46 5.70 -7.78 8.47
N ASP A 47 5.84 -8.49 9.59
CA ASP A 47 6.20 -7.89 10.88
C ASP A 47 7.54 -7.15 10.80
N LYS A 48 8.55 -7.79 10.22
CA LYS A 48 9.88 -7.19 10.03
C LYS A 48 9.82 -5.97 9.10
N PHE A 49 9.05 -6.07 8.02
CA PHE A 49 8.86 -5.00 7.07
C PHE A 49 8.16 -3.80 7.71
N MET A 50 7.02 -4.02 8.37
CA MET A 50 6.25 -2.96 9.02
C MET A 50 7.04 -2.28 10.14
N ASN A 51 7.72 -3.05 10.98
CA ASN A 51 8.58 -2.49 12.02
C ASN A 51 9.70 -1.62 11.42
N SER A 52 10.36 -2.09 10.37
CA SER A 52 11.41 -1.34 9.68
C SER A 52 10.86 -0.06 9.03
N LEU A 53 9.73 -0.15 8.32
CA LEU A 53 9.09 0.97 7.64
C LEU A 53 8.64 2.04 8.64
N CYS A 54 7.86 1.65 9.65
CA CYS A 54 7.31 2.57 10.63
C CYS A 54 8.40 3.26 11.46
N THR A 55 9.43 2.52 11.86
CA THR A 55 10.58 3.09 12.58
C THR A 55 11.30 4.13 11.73
N ARG A 56 11.63 3.81 10.49
CA ARG A 56 12.34 4.74 9.59
C ARG A 56 11.51 5.97 9.28
N TYR A 57 10.22 5.80 9.03
CA TYR A 57 9.33 6.91 8.77
C TYR A 57 9.17 7.81 9.99
N THR A 58 9.02 7.24 11.19
CA THR A 58 9.01 8.00 12.44
C THR A 58 10.30 8.80 12.63
N MET A 59 11.45 8.18 12.41
CA MET A 59 12.75 8.87 12.49
C MET A 59 12.86 10.01 11.47
N TYR A 60 12.40 9.79 10.24
CA TYR A 60 12.38 10.82 9.19
C TYR A 60 11.52 12.01 9.59
N ILE A 61 10.26 11.76 10.03
CA ILE A 61 9.31 12.81 10.43
C ILE A 61 9.85 13.56 11.66
N ASN A 62 10.35 12.86 12.68
CA ASN A 62 10.88 13.47 13.88
C ASN A 62 12.08 14.37 13.55
N ARG A 63 12.98 13.91 12.67
CA ARG A 63 14.12 14.75 12.21
C ARG A 63 13.67 15.95 11.40
N LYS A 64 12.74 15.77 10.45
CA LYS A 64 12.26 16.83 9.56
C LYS A 64 11.55 17.94 10.32
N TYR A 65 10.70 17.56 11.28
CA TYR A 65 9.85 18.50 12.02
C TYR A 65 10.32 18.76 13.46
N LYS A 66 11.54 18.34 13.81
CA LYS A 66 12.14 18.51 15.15
C LYS A 66 11.22 17.99 16.27
N ARG A 67 10.54 16.86 16.02
CA ARG A 67 9.65 16.20 16.98
C ARG A 67 10.41 15.15 17.78
N ILE A 68 9.84 14.78 18.94
CA ILE A 68 10.30 13.69 19.80
C ILE A 68 9.11 12.76 20.05
N GLY A 69 9.38 11.46 20.17
CA GLY A 69 8.38 10.45 20.53
C GLY A 69 7.78 9.69 19.33
N PRO A 70 6.80 8.82 19.61
CA PRO A 70 6.18 7.97 18.59
C PRO A 70 5.35 8.79 17.59
N LEU A 71 5.24 8.30 16.36
CA LEU A 71 4.37 8.86 15.33
C LEU A 71 3.04 8.10 15.29
N TYR A 72 3.10 6.79 15.46
CA TYR A 72 1.94 5.92 15.44
C TYR A 72 1.44 5.68 16.86
N GLN A 73 0.11 5.62 17.04
CA GLN A 73 -0.52 5.41 18.35
C GLN A 73 -0.39 3.96 18.81
N ASP A 74 -0.41 3.02 17.84
CA ASP A 74 -0.45 1.59 18.12
C ASP A 74 0.35 0.79 17.08
N THR A 75 0.40 -0.53 17.27
CA THR A 75 0.92 -1.46 16.27
C THR A 75 -0.02 -1.51 15.06
N TYR A 76 0.52 -1.87 13.89
CA TYR A 76 -0.31 -2.05 12.70
C TYR A 76 -1.33 -3.19 12.92
N LYS A 77 -2.50 -3.04 12.35
CA LYS A 77 -3.52 -4.09 12.29
C LYS A 77 -3.33 -4.86 10.98
N GLY A 78 -3.50 -6.17 11.01
CA GLY A 78 -3.37 -7.01 9.82
C GLY A 78 -4.42 -8.10 9.78
N VAL A 79 -5.00 -8.36 8.60
CA VAL A 79 -5.96 -9.42 8.35
C VAL A 79 -5.47 -10.28 7.19
N ALA A 80 -5.60 -11.60 7.34
CA ALA A 80 -5.25 -12.54 6.29
C ALA A 80 -6.35 -12.59 5.21
N VAL A 81 -5.93 -12.49 3.95
CA VAL A 81 -6.80 -12.73 2.78
C VAL A 81 -6.74 -14.21 2.46
N VAL A 82 -7.90 -14.88 2.52
CA VAL A 82 -7.97 -16.35 2.41
C VAL A 82 -8.76 -16.86 1.20
N THR A 83 -9.47 -15.97 0.48
CA THR A 83 -10.26 -16.35 -0.70
C THR A 83 -9.97 -15.46 -1.89
N ASP A 84 -10.17 -16.00 -3.09
CA ASP A 84 -10.00 -15.24 -4.34
C ASP A 84 -10.93 -14.01 -4.43
N PRO A 85 -12.21 -14.06 -4.05
CA PRO A 85 -13.04 -12.87 -4.01
C PRO A 85 -12.48 -11.79 -3.07
N GLN A 86 -12.06 -12.16 -1.85
CA GLN A 86 -11.42 -11.21 -0.94
C GLN A 86 -10.18 -10.57 -1.56
N PHE A 87 -9.36 -11.38 -2.25
CA PHE A 87 -8.14 -10.91 -2.91
C PHE A 87 -8.43 -9.81 -3.95
N VAL A 88 -9.45 -9.99 -4.78
CA VAL A 88 -9.82 -9.03 -5.81
C VAL A 88 -10.51 -7.80 -5.20
N TYR A 89 -11.50 -8.00 -4.34
CA TYR A 89 -12.31 -6.93 -3.78
C TYR A 89 -11.53 -6.05 -2.79
N LEU A 90 -10.50 -6.57 -2.13
CA LEU A 90 -9.64 -5.78 -1.26
C LEU A 90 -8.89 -4.68 -2.03
N SER A 91 -8.43 -4.97 -3.25
CA SER A 91 -7.82 -3.94 -4.10
C SER A 91 -8.79 -2.82 -4.45
N LYS A 92 -10.06 -3.17 -4.72
CA LYS A 92 -11.14 -2.20 -4.94
C LYS A 92 -11.36 -1.33 -3.72
N TYR A 93 -11.46 -1.92 -2.53
CA TYR A 93 -11.64 -1.19 -1.27
C TYR A 93 -10.53 -0.16 -1.07
N ILE A 94 -9.27 -0.59 -1.17
CA ILE A 94 -8.10 0.28 -1.00
C ILE A 94 -8.11 1.46 -1.99
N HIS A 95 -8.43 1.20 -3.26
CA HIS A 95 -8.46 2.25 -4.27
C HIS A 95 -9.68 3.16 -4.15
N ARG A 96 -10.85 2.63 -3.76
CA ARG A 96 -12.01 3.48 -3.46
C ARG A 96 -11.75 4.40 -2.28
N HIS A 97 -11.04 3.91 -1.26
CA HIS A 97 -10.66 4.74 -0.12
C HIS A 97 -9.84 5.96 -0.56
N SER A 98 -8.98 5.81 -1.58
CA SER A 98 -8.24 6.93 -2.15
C SER A 98 -9.11 7.96 -2.88
N LEU A 99 -10.27 7.55 -3.40
CA LEU A 99 -11.17 8.40 -4.18
C LEU A 99 -12.28 9.03 -3.33
N ALA A 100 -12.63 8.40 -2.21
CA ALA A 100 -13.86 8.65 -1.47
C ALA A 100 -13.73 9.62 -0.28
N SER A 101 -12.60 10.29 -0.06
CA SER A 101 -12.44 11.17 1.09
C SER A 101 -13.12 12.54 0.85
N PRO A 102 -14.40 12.73 1.25
CA PRO A 102 -15.16 13.96 0.98
C PRO A 102 -14.61 15.19 1.72
N GLY A 103 -13.79 14.97 2.77
CA GLY A 103 -13.24 16.04 3.60
C GLY A 103 -12.01 16.74 3.02
N HIS A 104 -11.37 16.20 1.99
CA HIS A 104 -10.15 16.74 1.42
C HIS A 104 -10.36 17.56 0.14
N ALA A 105 -11.52 17.44 -0.49
CA ALA A 105 -11.89 18.27 -1.64
C ALA A 105 -11.87 19.79 -1.32
N LEU A 106 -12.06 20.16 -0.04
CA LEU A 106 -12.02 21.53 0.43
C LEU A 106 -10.60 22.14 0.56
N GLN A 107 -9.54 21.32 0.43
CA GLN A 107 -8.15 21.76 0.57
C GLN A 107 -7.32 21.66 -0.72
N GLY A 108 -7.95 21.41 -1.87
CA GLY A 108 -7.24 21.30 -3.16
C GLY A 108 -6.36 20.05 -3.28
N TRP A 109 -6.54 19.05 -2.44
CA TRP A 109 -5.91 17.74 -2.58
C TRP A 109 -6.81 16.89 -3.48
N GLU A 110 -6.41 16.76 -4.72
CA GLU A 110 -6.90 15.73 -5.63
C GLU A 110 -6.67 14.37 -4.96
N ALA A 111 -7.18 13.29 -5.42
CA ALA A 111 -7.17 11.96 -4.81
C ALA A 111 -5.95 11.65 -3.91
N GLN A 112 -6.16 10.92 -2.80
CA GLN A 112 -5.07 10.50 -1.91
C GLN A 112 -4.03 9.64 -2.65
N PRO A 113 -2.72 9.76 -2.35
CA PRO A 113 -1.68 8.96 -2.98
C PRO A 113 -1.98 7.47 -2.86
N SER A 114 -2.10 6.79 -3.98
CA SER A 114 -2.41 5.36 -4.03
C SER A 114 -1.79 4.68 -5.25
N SER A 115 -1.88 3.36 -5.30
CA SER A 115 -1.48 2.55 -6.46
C SER A 115 -2.54 2.51 -7.57
N TYR A 116 -3.64 3.25 -7.49
CA TYR A 116 -4.72 3.17 -8.46
C TYR A 116 -4.28 3.47 -9.89
N GLU A 117 -3.42 4.48 -10.09
CA GLU A 117 -2.90 4.81 -11.42
C GLU A 117 -2.01 3.71 -12.02
N ASP A 118 -1.32 2.91 -11.18
CA ASP A 118 -0.54 1.77 -11.63
C ASP A 118 -1.46 0.67 -12.19
N TYR A 119 -2.64 0.47 -11.58
CA TYR A 119 -3.66 -0.46 -12.05
C TYR A 119 -4.34 0.00 -13.35
N LEU A 120 -4.44 1.30 -13.57
CA LEU A 120 -4.96 1.87 -14.82
C LEU A 120 -3.91 1.97 -15.94
N GLY A 121 -2.67 1.56 -15.68
CA GLY A 121 -1.56 1.68 -16.63
C GLY A 121 -1.11 3.12 -16.91
N LYS A 122 -1.56 4.08 -16.09
CA LYS A 122 -1.18 5.51 -16.22
C LYS A 122 0.15 5.83 -15.54
N ARG A 123 0.57 4.97 -14.62
CA ARG A 123 1.85 5.05 -13.91
C ARG A 123 2.47 3.66 -13.83
N LYS A 124 3.78 3.58 -13.72
CA LYS A 124 4.51 2.34 -13.48
C LYS A 124 5.47 2.56 -12.31
N THR A 125 5.04 2.17 -11.14
CA THR A 125 5.85 2.21 -9.91
C THR A 125 6.59 0.89 -9.77
N GLU A 126 7.92 0.90 -9.72
CA GLU A 126 8.77 -0.30 -9.73
C GLU A 126 8.49 -1.29 -8.59
N TRP A 127 8.03 -0.80 -7.46
CA TRP A 127 7.78 -1.59 -6.25
C TRP A 127 6.30 -1.92 -6.02
N VAL A 128 5.41 -1.60 -6.98
CA VAL A 128 3.99 -1.99 -6.98
C VAL A 128 3.79 -3.09 -8.02
N HIS A 129 3.15 -4.17 -7.62
CA HIS A 129 2.94 -5.37 -8.43
C HIS A 129 1.46 -5.67 -8.63
N PRO A 130 0.76 -4.96 -9.52
CA PRO A 130 -0.66 -5.11 -9.77
C PRO A 130 -1.02 -6.38 -10.56
N GLU A 131 -0.03 -7.06 -11.15
CA GLU A 131 -0.21 -8.11 -12.15
C GLU A 131 -1.01 -9.30 -11.61
N GLU A 132 -0.82 -9.65 -10.33
CA GLU A 132 -1.52 -10.77 -9.70
C GLU A 132 -3.03 -10.49 -9.58
N VAL A 133 -3.39 -9.28 -9.18
CA VAL A 133 -4.80 -8.87 -9.09
C VAL A 133 -5.40 -8.69 -10.49
N LEU A 134 -4.71 -8.01 -11.40
CA LEU A 134 -5.19 -7.76 -12.76
C LEU A 134 -5.34 -9.05 -13.58
N ALA A 135 -4.63 -10.12 -13.23
CA ALA A 135 -4.79 -11.43 -13.89
C ALA A 135 -6.20 -11.99 -13.75
N TYR A 136 -6.92 -11.67 -12.66
CA TYR A 136 -8.32 -12.09 -12.49
C TYR A 136 -9.26 -11.42 -13.51
N PHE A 137 -8.98 -10.18 -13.87
CA PHE A 137 -9.77 -9.43 -14.86
C PHE A 137 -9.53 -9.92 -16.30
N ARG A 138 -8.32 -10.40 -16.60
CA ARG A 138 -7.97 -10.94 -17.93
C ARG A 138 -8.58 -12.31 -18.20
N LYS A 139 -8.85 -13.09 -17.15
CA LYS A 139 -9.39 -14.45 -17.24
C LYS A 139 -10.92 -14.47 -17.41
N SER A 140 -11.61 -13.42 -17.04
CA SER A 140 -13.05 -13.33 -17.16
C SER A 140 -13.43 -12.82 -18.54
N ALA A 141 -14.28 -13.55 -19.26
CA ALA A 141 -14.90 -13.08 -20.51
C ALA A 141 -15.77 -11.81 -20.31
N GLN A 142 -16.07 -11.49 -19.06
CA GLN A 142 -16.77 -10.29 -18.61
C GLN A 142 -15.79 -9.30 -17.93
N ALA A 143 -14.51 -9.32 -18.31
CA ALA A 143 -13.50 -8.43 -17.73
C ALA A 143 -13.97 -6.98 -17.85
N LYS A 144 -14.76 -6.56 -16.88
CA LYS A 144 -15.03 -5.14 -16.66
C LYS A 144 -13.67 -4.47 -16.52
N ASP A 145 -13.53 -3.35 -17.17
CA ASP A 145 -12.38 -2.48 -16.94
C ASP A 145 -12.19 -2.33 -15.42
N TYR A 146 -10.97 -2.46 -14.95
CA TYR A 146 -10.65 -2.30 -13.52
C TYR A 146 -11.20 -0.98 -12.97
N GLN A 147 -11.20 0.06 -13.80
CA GLN A 147 -11.79 1.35 -13.45
C GLN A 147 -13.30 1.23 -13.14
N ALA A 148 -14.05 0.59 -14.00
CA ALA A 148 -15.48 0.36 -13.79
C ALA A 148 -15.74 -0.49 -12.55
N PHE A 149 -14.89 -1.50 -12.31
CA PHE A 149 -14.96 -2.33 -11.10
C PHE A 149 -14.73 -1.50 -9.82
N VAL A 150 -13.78 -0.61 -9.79
CA VAL A 150 -13.52 0.25 -8.63
C VAL A 150 -14.65 1.27 -8.40
N GLN A 151 -15.26 1.77 -9.46
CA GLN A 151 -16.35 2.76 -9.40
C GLN A 151 -17.70 2.17 -9.01
N ASP A 152 -17.90 0.86 -9.17
CA ASP A 152 -19.11 0.18 -8.75
C ASP A 152 -19.30 0.29 -7.22
N SER A 153 -20.54 0.50 -6.76
CA SER A 153 -20.86 0.71 -5.34
C SER A 153 -20.73 -0.56 -4.49
N GLU A 154 -20.84 -1.74 -5.08
CA GLU A 154 -20.80 -3.01 -4.40
C GLU A 154 -19.38 -3.31 -3.86
N LEU A 155 -19.25 -3.52 -2.54
CA LEU A 155 -17.97 -3.83 -1.90
C LEU A 155 -17.60 -5.32 -1.96
N GLY A 156 -18.58 -6.18 -2.30
CA GLY A 156 -18.36 -7.63 -2.34
C GLY A 156 -18.07 -8.27 -0.97
N PRO A 157 -17.57 -9.50 -0.92
CA PRO A 157 -17.46 -10.30 0.30
C PRO A 157 -16.20 -9.97 1.10
N ILE A 158 -16.00 -8.72 1.49
CA ILE A 158 -14.83 -8.25 2.26
C ILE A 158 -15.17 -7.76 3.66
N GLU A 159 -16.44 -7.80 4.07
CA GLU A 159 -16.89 -7.30 5.38
C GLU A 159 -16.07 -7.88 6.54
N ASN A 160 -15.71 -9.16 6.47
CA ASN A 160 -14.95 -9.86 7.52
C ASN A 160 -13.45 -9.50 7.57
N ILE A 161 -12.95 -8.76 6.57
CA ILE A 161 -11.53 -8.36 6.50
C ILE A 161 -11.35 -6.85 6.51
N LEU A 162 -12.44 -6.09 6.60
CA LEU A 162 -12.33 -4.66 6.85
C LEU A 162 -11.88 -4.44 8.29
N LEU A 163 -10.77 -3.76 8.44
CA LEU A 163 -10.33 -3.26 9.73
C LEU A 163 -11.18 -2.04 10.03
N GLU A 164 -12.08 -2.16 11.00
CA GLU A 164 -12.87 -1.01 11.48
C GLU A 164 -11.91 0.08 11.96
N GLU A 165 -12.16 1.30 11.51
CA GLU A 165 -11.42 2.51 11.90
C GLU A 165 -11.77 2.97 13.30
#